data_7a6ef0ac1d2098923d447f05b4d5a044
#
_entry.id   7a6ef0ac1d2098923d447f05b4d5a044
#
_cell.length_a   1.000
_cell.length_b   1.000
_cell.length_c   1.000
_cell.angle_alpha   90.00
_cell.angle_beta   90.00
_cell.angle_gamma   90.00
#
_symmetry.space_group_name_H-M   'P 1'
#
loop_
_entity.id
_entity.type
_entity.pdbx_description
1 polymer ?
#
loop_
_entity_poly.entity_id
_entity_poly.type
_entity_poly.pdbx_seq_one_letter_code
_entity_poly.pdbx_strand_id
1 'polypeptide(L)'
;MKLFPIHAYPPPVKSLHVPISKMKFSEIIDDTWDLTMKKVILQIDGIKDVRRIAHDADVALDLTKIALQHLLYYDSILMLDLFLFGNIYAPTPEINDFLADRDNMQDECANYVYINGPRLPNFYLCRLFTSLCTSRTVKEWLRLHIDQGFNVLNYVDVRRLIQFGVIKGLIYRVHKYAVSSRYLESLITGDSVRIDGGDMLQRYADGTHCFDQITAETNMGDVKIMDQLRKFPKGDVEVIYR
;
A
#
# COMPACT_ATOMS: atom_id res chain seq x y z
N MET A 1 -18.13 26.15 -15.31
CA MET A 1 -16.75 25.86 -15.79
C MET A 1 -15.77 26.53 -14.84
N LYS A 2 -14.90 25.79 -14.17
CA LYS A 2 -13.88 26.34 -13.26
C LYS A 2 -12.68 26.74 -14.14
N LEU A 3 -12.32 28.01 -14.15
CA LEU A 3 -11.21 28.53 -14.97
C LEU A 3 -9.83 28.17 -14.41
N PHE A 4 -9.76 27.90 -13.09
CA PHE A 4 -8.52 27.54 -12.40
C PHE A 4 -8.76 26.28 -11.55
N PRO A 5 -7.79 25.35 -11.49
CA PRO A 5 -7.88 24.21 -10.61
C PRO A 5 -7.87 24.69 -9.15
N ILE A 6 -8.85 24.23 -8.36
CA ILE A 6 -8.95 24.57 -6.92
C ILE A 6 -7.93 23.75 -6.10
N HIS A 7 -7.57 22.58 -6.60
CA HIS A 7 -6.67 21.65 -5.93
C HIS A 7 -5.42 21.43 -6.77
N ALA A 8 -4.31 21.10 -6.11
CA ALA A 8 -3.11 20.65 -6.78
C ALA A 8 -3.42 19.38 -7.60
N TYR A 9 -2.71 19.22 -8.73
CA TYR A 9 -2.88 18.03 -9.55
C TYR A 9 -2.48 16.79 -8.76
N PRO A 10 -3.32 15.73 -8.70
CA PRO A 10 -3.02 14.56 -7.92
C PRO A 10 -1.80 13.81 -8.47
N PRO A 11 -1.07 13.07 -7.61
CA PRO A 11 0.05 12.27 -8.05
C PRO A 11 -0.40 11.20 -9.06
N PRO A 12 0.51 10.73 -9.93
CA PRO A 12 0.20 9.71 -10.92
C PRO A 12 -0.24 8.40 -10.24
N VAL A 13 -1.31 7.81 -10.75
CA VAL A 13 -1.84 6.54 -10.26
C VAL A 13 -0.95 5.40 -10.73
N LYS A 14 -0.40 4.63 -9.78
CA LYS A 14 0.37 3.42 -10.08
C LYS A 14 -0.56 2.22 -10.21
N SER A 15 -0.16 1.22 -10.99
CA SER A 15 -0.95 0.00 -11.23
C SER A 15 -1.15 -0.88 -9.99
N LEU A 16 -0.34 -0.69 -8.96
CA LEU A 16 -0.35 -1.41 -7.68
C LEU A 16 -1.23 -0.78 -6.61
N HIS A 17 -1.67 0.46 -6.83
CA HIS A 17 -2.49 1.14 -5.85
C HIS A 17 -3.87 0.49 -5.77
N VAL A 18 -4.49 0.59 -4.60
CA VAL A 18 -5.85 0.14 -4.33
C VAL A 18 -6.70 1.37 -4.05
N PRO A 19 -7.68 1.70 -4.91
CA PRO A 19 -8.60 2.80 -4.67
C PRO A 19 -9.63 2.41 -3.63
N ILE A 20 -9.90 3.32 -2.70
CA ILE A 20 -10.97 3.22 -1.70
C ILE A 20 -11.92 4.39 -1.89
N SER A 21 -13.20 4.10 -1.96
CA SER A 21 -14.24 5.12 -2.07
C SER A 21 -14.41 5.86 -0.74
N LYS A 22 -14.44 7.20 -0.80
CA LYS A 22 -14.82 8.08 0.31
C LYS A 22 -16.33 8.31 0.40
N MET A 23 -17.04 8.03 -0.69
CA MET A 23 -18.47 8.31 -0.83
C MET A 23 -19.22 7.14 -1.44
N LYS A 24 -20.51 7.11 -1.29
CA LYS A 24 -21.37 6.10 -1.91
C LYS A 24 -21.64 6.49 -3.36
N PHE A 25 -20.90 5.94 -4.28
CA PHE A 25 -21.06 6.22 -5.71
C PHE A 25 -22.44 5.86 -6.24
N SER A 26 -23.11 4.86 -5.69
CA SER A 26 -24.46 4.45 -6.08
C SER A 26 -25.51 5.56 -5.95
N GLU A 27 -25.27 6.56 -5.11
CA GLU A 27 -26.18 7.69 -4.89
C GLU A 27 -25.86 8.89 -5.78
N ILE A 28 -24.67 8.92 -6.43
CA ILE A 28 -24.14 10.09 -7.14
C ILE A 28 -24.05 9.84 -8.65
N ILE A 29 -23.98 8.57 -9.08
CA ILE A 29 -23.82 8.24 -10.49
C ILE A 29 -25.12 8.48 -11.24
N ASP A 30 -25.08 9.42 -12.18
CA ASP A 30 -26.16 9.72 -13.12
C ASP A 30 -25.90 9.06 -14.48
N ASP A 31 -26.94 9.05 -15.32
CA ASP A 31 -26.83 8.56 -16.71
C ASP A 31 -25.91 9.41 -17.60
N THR A 32 -25.62 10.63 -17.19
CA THR A 32 -24.72 11.56 -17.88
C THR A 32 -23.24 11.24 -17.71
N TRP A 33 -22.87 10.35 -16.77
CA TRP A 33 -21.48 9.98 -16.56
C TRP A 33 -20.93 9.11 -17.70
N ASP A 34 -19.64 9.30 -18.01
CA ASP A 34 -18.95 8.51 -19.01
C ASP A 34 -19.02 7.00 -18.69
N LEU A 35 -19.23 6.19 -19.73
CA LEU A 35 -19.37 4.74 -19.60
C LEU A 35 -18.12 4.09 -18.98
N THR A 36 -16.94 4.55 -19.34
CA THR A 36 -15.66 4.07 -18.78
C THR A 36 -15.60 4.33 -17.30
N MET A 37 -15.99 5.54 -16.89
CA MET A 37 -16.03 5.92 -15.48
C MET A 37 -17.00 5.04 -14.68
N LYS A 38 -18.21 4.80 -15.21
CA LYS A 38 -19.22 3.91 -14.58
C LYS A 38 -18.67 2.51 -14.40
N LYS A 39 -18.05 1.92 -15.44
CA LYS A 39 -17.45 0.57 -15.36
C LYS A 39 -16.36 0.49 -14.32
N VAL A 40 -15.46 1.46 -14.25
CA VAL A 40 -14.35 1.50 -13.30
C VAL A 40 -14.86 1.63 -11.87
N ILE A 41 -15.79 2.56 -11.61
CA ILE A 41 -16.32 2.82 -10.27
C ILE A 41 -17.00 1.59 -9.67
N LEU A 42 -17.74 0.82 -10.48
CA LEU A 42 -18.41 -0.42 -10.03
C LEU A 42 -17.43 -1.48 -9.53
N GLN A 43 -16.15 -1.44 -9.95
CA GLN A 43 -15.13 -2.39 -9.53
C GLN A 43 -14.32 -1.93 -8.32
N ILE A 44 -14.56 -0.70 -7.81
CA ILE A 44 -13.86 -0.17 -6.64
C ILE A 44 -14.46 -0.81 -5.37
N ASP A 45 -13.76 -1.79 -4.82
CA ASP A 45 -14.15 -2.52 -3.60
C ASP A 45 -13.19 -2.30 -2.42
N GLY A 46 -12.13 -1.50 -2.61
CA GLY A 46 -11.09 -1.28 -1.60
C GLY A 46 -10.12 -2.46 -1.40
N ILE A 47 -10.16 -3.45 -2.29
CA ILE A 47 -9.34 -4.67 -2.25
C ILE A 47 -8.51 -4.84 -3.51
N LYS A 48 -9.14 -4.62 -4.67
CA LYS A 48 -8.54 -4.81 -5.98
C LYS A 48 -7.55 -3.69 -6.27
N ASP A 49 -6.40 -4.05 -6.83
CA ASP A 49 -5.46 -3.09 -7.39
C ASP A 49 -5.99 -2.52 -8.73
N VAL A 50 -5.38 -1.44 -9.20
CA VAL A 50 -5.76 -0.76 -10.43
C VAL A 50 -5.70 -1.70 -11.65
N ARG A 51 -4.72 -2.63 -11.67
CA ARG A 51 -4.57 -3.61 -12.75
C ARG A 51 -5.76 -4.58 -12.78
N ARG A 52 -6.17 -5.06 -11.63
CA ARG A 52 -7.33 -5.97 -11.51
C ARG A 52 -8.64 -5.26 -11.84
N ILE A 53 -8.78 -4.01 -11.41
CA ILE A 53 -9.94 -3.17 -11.76
C ILE A 53 -10.04 -2.97 -13.27
N ALA A 54 -8.92 -2.66 -13.95
CA ALA A 54 -8.88 -2.51 -15.40
C ALA A 54 -9.35 -3.79 -16.12
N HIS A 55 -8.86 -4.95 -15.66
CA HIS A 55 -9.24 -6.25 -16.20
C HIS A 55 -10.73 -6.54 -15.96
N ASP A 56 -11.22 -6.37 -14.74
CA ASP A 56 -12.60 -6.72 -14.37
C ASP A 56 -13.63 -5.74 -14.95
N ALA A 57 -13.24 -4.49 -15.21
CA ALA A 57 -14.05 -3.47 -15.88
C ALA A 57 -14.03 -3.60 -17.41
N ASP A 58 -13.16 -4.44 -17.95
CA ASP A 58 -12.88 -4.52 -19.41
C ASP A 58 -12.55 -3.14 -20.01
N VAL A 59 -11.56 -2.48 -19.39
CA VAL A 59 -11.06 -1.14 -19.76
C VAL A 59 -9.54 -1.19 -19.85
N ALA A 60 -8.97 -0.47 -20.82
CA ALA A 60 -7.51 -0.36 -20.94
C ALA A 60 -6.91 0.24 -19.66
N LEU A 61 -5.75 -0.29 -19.21
CA LEU A 61 -5.09 0.10 -17.96
C LEU A 61 -4.83 1.61 -17.87
N ASP A 62 -4.42 2.23 -18.97
CA ASP A 62 -4.11 3.66 -18.98
C ASP A 62 -5.37 4.53 -18.86
N LEU A 63 -6.48 4.12 -19.49
CA LEU A 63 -7.78 4.77 -19.32
C LEU A 63 -8.29 4.61 -17.88
N THR A 64 -8.09 3.43 -17.27
CA THR A 64 -8.44 3.20 -15.86
C THR A 64 -7.64 4.11 -14.93
N LYS A 65 -6.33 4.29 -15.17
CA LYS A 65 -5.50 5.22 -14.40
C LYS A 65 -5.99 6.66 -14.53
N ILE A 66 -6.33 7.10 -15.73
CA ILE A 66 -6.87 8.44 -15.99
C ILE A 66 -8.20 8.62 -15.26
N ALA A 67 -9.11 7.64 -15.34
CA ALA A 67 -10.39 7.67 -14.65
C ALA A 67 -10.22 7.79 -13.13
N LEU A 68 -9.33 6.97 -12.55
CA LEU A 68 -9.02 7.02 -11.13
C LEU A 68 -8.33 8.33 -10.72
N GLN A 69 -7.45 8.87 -11.57
CA GLN A 69 -6.79 10.16 -11.32
C GLN A 69 -7.82 11.30 -11.31
N HIS A 70 -8.82 11.23 -12.16
CA HIS A 70 -9.93 12.17 -12.19
C HIS A 70 -10.77 12.08 -10.89
N LEU A 71 -11.10 10.87 -10.43
CA LEU A 71 -11.80 10.69 -9.15
C LEU A 71 -10.96 11.16 -7.95
N LEU A 72 -9.65 10.96 -7.99
CA LEU A 72 -8.72 11.44 -6.99
C LEU A 72 -8.65 12.97 -6.95
N TYR A 73 -8.68 13.62 -8.13
CA TYR A 73 -8.71 15.08 -8.23
C TYR A 73 -9.94 15.70 -7.55
N TYR A 74 -11.09 15.02 -7.62
CA TYR A 74 -12.33 15.44 -6.94
C TYR A 74 -12.42 14.93 -5.49
N ASP A 75 -11.36 14.38 -4.95
CA ASP A 75 -11.29 13.83 -3.59
C ASP A 75 -12.39 12.77 -3.29
N SER A 76 -12.88 12.12 -4.33
CA SER A 76 -13.92 11.09 -4.24
C SER A 76 -13.40 9.74 -3.79
N ILE A 77 -12.10 9.49 -3.99
CA ILE A 77 -11.41 8.26 -3.62
C ILE A 77 -10.11 8.57 -2.88
N LEU A 78 -9.62 7.57 -2.16
CA LEU A 78 -8.25 7.50 -1.61
C LEU A 78 -7.47 6.41 -2.33
N MET A 79 -6.17 6.61 -2.50
CA MET A 79 -5.27 5.59 -3.01
C MET A 79 -4.43 5.03 -1.89
N LEU A 80 -4.51 3.74 -1.66
CA LEU A 80 -3.68 3.01 -0.71
C LEU A 80 -2.76 2.03 -1.43
N ASP A 81 -1.72 1.61 -0.75
CA ASP A 81 -0.87 0.51 -1.21
C ASP A 81 -1.59 -0.84 -1.08
N LEU A 82 -1.27 -1.77 -1.97
CA LEU A 82 -1.78 -3.13 -1.91
C LEU A 82 -1.39 -3.80 -0.59
N PHE A 83 -2.38 -4.29 0.14
CA PHE A 83 -2.16 -5.05 1.37
C PHE A 83 -1.65 -6.45 1.05
N LEU A 84 -0.48 -6.79 1.59
CA LEU A 84 0.09 -8.13 1.58
C LEU A 84 0.55 -8.49 3.00
N PHE A 85 0.47 -9.75 3.36
CA PHE A 85 0.98 -10.23 4.66
C PHE A 85 2.52 -10.13 4.81
N GLY A 86 3.23 -9.93 3.71
CA GLY A 86 4.66 -9.63 3.68
C GLY A 86 5.01 -8.17 3.92
N ASN A 87 4.02 -7.28 3.95
CA ASN A 87 4.25 -5.86 4.19
C ASN A 87 4.62 -5.58 5.64
N ILE A 88 5.31 -4.46 5.83
CA ILE A 88 5.72 -3.96 7.13
C ILE A 88 4.99 -2.64 7.37
N TYR A 89 4.46 -2.48 8.57
CA TYR A 89 3.81 -1.25 9.02
C TYR A 89 4.36 -0.83 10.37
N ALA A 90 4.47 0.47 10.59
CA ALA A 90 4.96 1.04 11.83
C ALA A 90 4.02 2.15 12.32
N PRO A 91 3.88 2.33 13.63
CA PRO A 91 3.06 3.38 14.20
C PRO A 91 3.66 4.77 13.95
N THR A 92 2.79 5.75 13.77
CA THR A 92 3.11 7.18 13.72
C THR A 92 2.91 7.81 15.10
N PRO A 93 3.37 9.05 15.33
CA PRO A 93 3.07 9.77 16.56
C PRO A 93 1.56 9.98 16.81
N GLU A 94 0.75 10.05 15.76
CA GLU A 94 -0.70 10.24 15.79
C GLU A 94 -1.44 9.06 16.46
N ILE A 95 -0.76 7.92 16.68
CA ILE A 95 -1.31 6.81 17.46
C ILE A 95 -1.72 7.23 18.87
N ASN A 96 -1.12 8.29 19.42
CA ASN A 96 -1.49 8.83 20.73
C ASN A 96 -2.92 9.37 20.76
N ASP A 97 -3.42 9.91 19.64
CA ASP A 97 -4.80 10.37 19.53
C ASP A 97 -5.79 9.20 19.55
N PHE A 98 -5.40 8.07 18.95
CA PHE A 98 -6.16 6.83 19.05
C PHE A 98 -6.15 6.24 20.46
N LEU A 99 -5.00 6.26 21.16
CA LEU A 99 -4.88 5.78 22.53
C LEU A 99 -5.69 6.65 23.51
N ALA A 100 -5.76 7.95 23.26
CA ALA A 100 -6.57 8.90 24.03
C ALA A 100 -8.06 8.87 23.68
N ASP A 101 -8.46 8.03 22.72
CA ASP A 101 -9.83 7.88 22.18
C ASP A 101 -10.47 9.21 21.75
N ARG A 102 -9.67 10.06 21.08
CA ARG A 102 -10.21 11.30 20.51
C ARG A 102 -11.25 10.98 19.45
N ASP A 103 -12.35 11.69 19.48
CA ASP A 103 -13.47 11.57 18.54
C ASP A 103 -14.12 10.16 18.47
N ASN A 104 -14.04 9.37 19.55
CA ASN A 104 -14.51 7.99 19.63
C ASN A 104 -13.90 7.08 18.53
N MET A 105 -12.63 7.33 18.19
CA MET A 105 -11.92 6.66 17.10
C MET A 105 -11.77 5.16 17.34
N GLN A 106 -11.67 4.74 18.61
CA GLN A 106 -11.58 3.32 18.96
C GLN A 106 -12.88 2.56 18.63
N ASP A 107 -14.04 3.17 18.89
CA ASP A 107 -15.34 2.59 18.58
C ASP A 107 -15.60 2.55 17.07
N GLU A 108 -15.19 3.60 16.35
CA GLU A 108 -15.22 3.63 14.88
C GLU A 108 -14.36 2.49 14.31
N CYS A 109 -13.14 2.32 14.81
CA CYS A 109 -12.24 1.24 14.43
C CYS A 109 -12.88 -0.13 14.71
N ALA A 110 -13.38 -0.35 15.92
CA ALA A 110 -13.98 -1.62 16.32
C ALA A 110 -15.13 -2.02 15.40
N ASN A 111 -15.97 -1.07 15.00
CA ASN A 111 -17.09 -1.32 14.06
C ASN A 111 -16.61 -1.61 12.64
N TYR A 112 -15.54 -0.92 12.20
CA TYR A 112 -14.99 -1.07 10.85
C TYR A 112 -14.30 -2.42 10.64
N VAL A 113 -13.57 -2.90 11.65
CA VAL A 113 -12.76 -4.13 11.58
C VAL A 113 -13.52 -5.39 11.95
N TYR A 114 -14.74 -5.24 12.46
CA TYR A 114 -15.58 -6.35 12.92
C TYR A 114 -15.88 -7.34 11.78
N ILE A 115 -15.75 -8.63 12.08
CA ILE A 115 -16.12 -9.70 11.15
C ILE A 115 -17.43 -10.32 11.59
N ASN A 116 -17.35 -11.30 12.47
CA ASN A 116 -18.49 -12.01 13.04
C ASN A 116 -18.04 -12.57 14.40
N GLY A 117 -18.87 -12.45 15.43
CA GLY A 117 -18.54 -12.96 16.75
C GLY A 117 -18.57 -11.89 17.84
N PRO A 118 -17.92 -12.09 18.98
CA PRO A 118 -17.84 -11.07 20.03
C PRO A 118 -16.99 -9.89 19.60
N ARG A 119 -17.48 -8.67 19.79
CA ARG A 119 -16.72 -7.44 19.55
C ARG A 119 -15.45 -7.44 20.39
N LEU A 120 -14.33 -7.15 19.77
CA LEU A 120 -13.06 -7.05 20.47
C LEU A 120 -13.04 -5.79 21.37
N PRO A 121 -12.67 -5.89 22.66
CA PRO A 121 -12.51 -4.73 23.52
C PRO A 121 -11.46 -3.75 22.97
N ASN A 122 -11.70 -2.45 23.12
CA ASN A 122 -10.86 -1.38 22.58
C ASN A 122 -9.39 -1.48 23.02
N PHE A 123 -9.13 -1.95 24.23
CA PHE A 123 -7.79 -2.21 24.73
C PHE A 123 -6.97 -3.13 23.82
N TYR A 124 -7.59 -4.17 23.28
CA TYR A 124 -6.88 -5.07 22.36
C TYR A 124 -6.58 -4.41 21.01
N LEU A 125 -7.46 -3.51 20.51
CA LEU A 125 -7.19 -2.73 19.30
C LEU A 125 -5.98 -1.83 19.48
N CYS A 126 -5.89 -1.14 20.62
CA CYS A 126 -4.71 -0.34 20.99
C CYS A 126 -3.44 -1.19 21.02
N ARG A 127 -3.51 -2.38 21.64
CA ARG A 127 -2.38 -3.32 21.69
C ARG A 127 -1.98 -3.81 20.29
N LEU A 128 -2.94 -4.08 19.41
CA LEU A 128 -2.66 -4.51 18.04
C LEU A 128 -1.88 -3.44 17.25
N PHE A 129 -2.30 -2.18 17.31
CA PHE A 129 -1.59 -1.10 16.63
C PHE A 129 -0.22 -0.82 17.23
N THR A 130 -0.09 -0.78 18.56
CA THR A 130 1.19 -0.49 19.23
C THR A 130 2.22 -1.61 19.10
N SER A 131 1.78 -2.84 18.79
CA SER A 131 2.67 -3.99 18.59
C SER A 131 3.27 -4.07 17.18
N LEU A 132 2.80 -3.26 16.23
CA LEU A 132 3.40 -3.14 14.90
C LEU A 132 4.77 -2.46 15.01
N CYS A 133 5.75 -2.89 14.22
CA CYS A 133 7.09 -2.32 14.22
C CYS A 133 7.78 -2.51 12.86
N THR A 134 8.81 -1.72 12.61
CA THR A 134 9.59 -1.73 11.35
C THR A 134 10.36 -3.02 11.08
N SER A 135 10.57 -3.84 12.11
CA SER A 135 11.38 -5.06 12.01
C SER A 135 10.58 -6.31 11.66
N ARG A 136 9.25 -6.25 11.60
CA ARG A 136 8.39 -7.42 11.44
C ARG A 136 7.36 -7.21 10.34
N THR A 137 7.18 -8.25 9.54
CA THR A 137 6.07 -8.34 8.59
C THR A 137 4.75 -8.59 9.30
N VAL A 138 3.62 -8.25 8.67
CA VAL A 138 2.28 -8.56 9.21
C VAL A 138 2.14 -10.05 9.48
N LYS A 139 2.72 -10.92 8.66
CA LYS A 139 2.72 -12.38 8.85
C LYS A 139 3.42 -12.79 10.14
N GLU A 140 4.59 -12.22 10.42
CA GLU A 140 5.36 -12.51 11.66
C GLU A 140 4.66 -11.92 12.88
N TRP A 141 4.08 -10.73 12.74
CA TRP A 141 3.27 -10.10 13.77
C TRP A 141 2.05 -10.96 14.15
N LEU A 142 1.32 -11.52 13.17
CA LEU A 142 0.21 -12.46 13.43
C LEU A 142 0.67 -13.71 14.15
N ARG A 143 1.78 -14.31 13.73
CA ARG A 143 2.34 -15.51 14.39
C ARG A 143 2.67 -15.23 15.85
N LEU A 144 3.28 -14.10 16.15
CA LEU A 144 3.61 -13.70 17.52
C LEU A 144 2.37 -13.62 18.42
N HIS A 145 1.25 -13.09 17.91
CA HIS A 145 -0.01 -13.07 18.66
C HIS A 145 -0.62 -14.45 18.82
N ILE A 146 -0.55 -15.32 17.81
CA ILE A 146 -1.00 -16.71 17.91
C ILE A 146 -0.18 -17.48 18.95
N ASP A 147 1.14 -17.31 18.98
CA ASP A 147 2.04 -17.93 19.95
C ASP A 147 1.76 -17.47 21.39
N GLN A 148 1.24 -16.23 21.55
CA GLN A 148 0.74 -15.70 22.81
C GLN A 148 -0.68 -16.18 23.19
N GLY A 149 -1.27 -17.09 22.41
CA GLY A 149 -2.61 -17.62 22.65
C GLY A 149 -3.75 -16.73 22.14
N PHE A 150 -3.45 -15.66 21.41
CA PHE A 150 -4.45 -14.75 20.87
C PHE A 150 -4.50 -14.81 19.34
N ASN A 151 -5.49 -15.52 18.80
CA ASN A 151 -5.69 -15.57 17.34
C ASN A 151 -6.48 -14.35 16.86
N VAL A 152 -5.76 -13.35 16.34
CA VAL A 152 -6.33 -12.07 15.83
C VAL A 152 -7.37 -12.30 14.73
N LEU A 153 -7.15 -13.29 13.85
CA LEU A 153 -8.00 -13.57 12.68
C LEU A 153 -9.43 -14.00 13.04
N ASN A 154 -9.65 -14.47 14.27
CA ASN A 154 -10.97 -14.89 14.73
C ASN A 154 -11.87 -13.69 15.09
N TYR A 155 -11.28 -12.53 15.37
CA TYR A 155 -11.97 -11.36 15.90
C TYR A 155 -11.99 -10.18 14.94
N VAL A 156 -10.93 -10.04 14.12
CA VAL A 156 -10.64 -8.83 13.36
C VAL A 156 -10.24 -9.17 11.93
N ASP A 157 -10.80 -8.45 10.96
CA ASP A 157 -10.25 -8.41 9.60
C ASP A 157 -8.97 -7.58 9.62
N VAL A 158 -7.82 -8.27 9.56
CA VAL A 158 -6.49 -7.65 9.62
C VAL A 158 -6.27 -6.64 8.50
N ARG A 159 -6.80 -6.91 7.30
CA ARG A 159 -6.72 -5.97 6.19
C ARG A 159 -7.44 -4.67 6.51
N ARG A 160 -8.70 -4.76 7.01
CA ARG A 160 -9.47 -3.58 7.42
C ARG A 160 -8.80 -2.84 8.57
N LEU A 161 -8.19 -3.56 9.52
CA LEU A 161 -7.43 -2.95 10.61
C LEU A 161 -6.28 -2.09 10.08
N ILE A 162 -5.47 -2.64 9.19
CA ILE A 162 -4.36 -1.92 8.57
C ILE A 162 -4.87 -0.76 7.71
N GLN A 163 -5.91 -0.96 6.91
CA GLN A 163 -6.52 0.11 6.11
C GLN A 163 -7.01 1.26 6.98
N PHE A 164 -7.72 0.96 8.08
CA PHE A 164 -8.17 1.97 9.03
C PHE A 164 -6.97 2.76 9.59
N GLY A 165 -5.94 2.06 10.04
CA GLY A 165 -4.75 2.68 10.58
C GLY A 165 -4.04 3.60 9.60
N VAL A 166 -3.93 3.22 8.32
CA VAL A 166 -3.32 4.04 7.27
C VAL A 166 -4.21 5.23 6.91
N ILE A 167 -5.53 5.03 6.77
CA ILE A 167 -6.49 6.11 6.44
C ILE A 167 -6.51 7.18 7.52
N LYS A 168 -6.48 6.78 8.80
CA LYS A 168 -6.46 7.70 9.95
C LYS A 168 -5.05 8.23 10.27
N GLY A 169 -4.02 7.81 9.54
CA GLY A 169 -2.64 8.23 9.76
C GLY A 169 -1.97 7.64 11.01
N LEU A 170 -2.58 6.62 11.65
CA LEU A 170 -2.07 5.98 12.88
C LEU A 170 -0.83 5.13 12.63
N ILE A 171 -0.74 4.59 11.42
CA ILE A 171 0.37 3.75 10.95
C ILE A 171 0.74 4.14 9.53
N TYR A 172 1.99 3.90 9.18
CA TYR A 172 2.48 4.05 7.80
C TYR A 172 3.09 2.74 7.31
N ARG A 173 3.11 2.59 6.00
CA ARG A 173 3.77 1.45 5.37
C ARG A 173 5.25 1.72 5.23
N VAL A 174 6.06 0.74 5.61
CA VAL A 174 7.50 0.74 5.43
C VAL A 174 7.84 0.01 4.14
N HIS A 175 8.39 0.74 3.17
CA HIS A 175 8.83 0.19 1.90
C HIS A 175 10.29 -0.28 1.97
N LYS A 176 10.63 -1.27 1.14
CA LYS A 176 11.99 -1.78 0.96
C LYS A 176 12.56 -1.20 -0.33
N TYR A 177 13.79 -0.70 -0.26
CA TYR A 177 14.54 -0.18 -1.40
C TYR A 177 15.87 -0.89 -1.48
N ALA A 178 16.28 -1.27 -2.69
CA ALA A 178 17.64 -1.78 -2.93
C ALA A 178 18.56 -0.62 -3.31
N VAL A 179 19.75 -0.60 -2.75
CA VAL A 179 20.78 0.40 -3.03
C VAL A 179 22.09 -0.31 -3.31
N SER A 180 22.68 -0.07 -4.49
CA SER A 180 24.01 -0.54 -4.85
C SER A 180 24.96 0.65 -4.88
N SER A 181 26.00 0.61 -4.04
CA SER A 181 27.02 1.67 -3.97
C SER A 181 27.74 1.83 -5.32
N ARG A 182 28.11 0.72 -5.95
CA ARG A 182 28.78 0.73 -7.27
C ARG A 182 27.89 1.28 -8.37
N TYR A 183 26.59 0.94 -8.35
CA TYR A 183 25.65 1.46 -9.34
C TYR A 183 25.46 2.97 -9.18
N LEU A 184 25.36 3.46 -7.95
CA LEU A 184 25.28 4.90 -7.68
C LEU A 184 26.55 5.63 -8.12
N GLU A 185 27.73 5.09 -7.83
CA GLU A 185 29.00 5.66 -8.31
C GLU A 185 29.04 5.72 -9.84
N SER A 186 28.61 4.67 -10.53
CA SER A 186 28.55 4.64 -11.99
C SER A 186 27.60 5.69 -12.57
N LEU A 187 26.47 5.93 -11.93
CA LEU A 187 25.54 6.99 -12.33
C LEU A 187 26.14 8.39 -12.17
N ILE A 188 26.97 8.59 -11.14
CA ILE A 188 27.65 9.87 -10.88
C ILE A 188 28.81 10.10 -11.86
N THR A 189 29.62 9.07 -12.14
CA THR A 189 30.78 9.17 -13.02
C THR A 189 30.41 9.11 -14.50
N GLY A 190 29.20 8.66 -14.83
CA GLY A 190 28.77 8.44 -16.22
C GLY A 190 29.42 7.21 -16.87
N ASP A 191 30.21 6.43 -16.12
CA ASP A 191 30.82 5.20 -16.60
C ASP A 191 29.77 4.08 -16.63
N SER A 192 29.62 3.44 -17.80
CA SER A 192 28.81 2.24 -17.90
C SER A 192 29.52 1.07 -17.21
N VAL A 193 29.29 0.91 -15.92
CA VAL A 193 29.75 -0.30 -15.23
C VAL A 193 28.93 -1.46 -15.76
N ARG A 194 29.54 -2.18 -16.69
CA ARG A 194 29.06 -3.55 -17.02
C ARG A 194 29.46 -4.42 -15.83
N ILE A 195 28.51 -4.56 -14.87
CA ILE A 195 28.65 -5.61 -13.88
C ILE A 195 28.48 -6.92 -14.67
N ASP A 196 29.50 -7.75 -14.60
CA ASP A 196 29.49 -9.08 -15.24
C ASP A 196 28.24 -9.83 -14.77
N GLY A 197 27.30 -10.07 -15.71
CA GLY A 197 26.07 -10.77 -15.43
C GLY A 197 24.78 -10.08 -15.83
N GLY A 198 24.82 -8.80 -16.24
CA GLY A 198 23.68 -8.06 -16.83
C GLY A 198 22.35 -8.26 -16.11
N ASP A 199 22.36 -8.26 -14.77
CA ASP A 199 21.18 -8.59 -13.99
C ASP A 199 20.13 -7.50 -14.16
N MET A 200 18.92 -7.89 -14.59
CA MET A 200 17.78 -6.97 -14.77
C MET A 200 17.49 -6.12 -13.52
N LEU A 201 17.91 -6.60 -12.34
CA LEU A 201 17.67 -5.91 -11.07
C LEU A 201 18.64 -4.76 -10.78
N GLN A 202 19.79 -4.69 -11.48
CA GLN A 202 20.75 -3.64 -11.23
C GLN A 202 20.18 -2.23 -11.42
N ARG A 203 19.35 -2.04 -12.45
CA ARG A 203 18.72 -0.75 -12.75
C ARG A 203 17.74 -0.27 -11.67
N TYR A 204 17.30 -1.18 -10.80
CA TYR A 204 16.40 -0.87 -9.69
C TYR A 204 17.13 -0.69 -8.36
N ALA A 205 18.46 -0.90 -8.35
CA ALA A 205 19.27 -0.73 -7.14
C ALA A 205 19.79 0.70 -6.96
N ASP A 206 18.94 1.67 -7.31
CA ASP A 206 19.22 3.12 -7.23
C ASP A 206 18.67 3.78 -5.96
N GLY A 207 17.97 3.03 -5.10
CA GLY A 207 17.33 3.54 -3.91
C GLY A 207 16.04 4.32 -4.15
N THR A 208 15.57 4.43 -5.40
CA THR A 208 14.32 5.13 -5.75
C THR A 208 13.16 4.17 -6.04
N HIS A 209 13.47 2.95 -6.47
CA HIS A 209 12.49 1.91 -6.77
C HIS A 209 12.23 1.02 -5.58
N CYS A 210 10.97 1.00 -5.10
CA CYS A 210 10.57 0.08 -4.04
C CYS A 210 10.36 -1.34 -4.57
N PHE A 211 10.45 -2.35 -3.69
CA PHE A 211 10.26 -3.77 -4.05
C PHE A 211 8.92 -4.04 -4.73
N ASP A 212 7.86 -3.30 -4.39
CA ASP A 212 6.56 -3.45 -5.04
C ASP A 212 6.61 -3.04 -6.51
N GLN A 213 7.34 -1.97 -6.84
CA GLN A 213 7.55 -1.57 -8.23
C GLN A 213 8.35 -2.63 -8.99
N ILE A 214 9.43 -3.13 -8.38
CA ILE A 214 10.23 -4.21 -8.96
C ILE A 214 9.36 -5.45 -9.21
N THR A 215 8.54 -5.83 -8.23
CA THR A 215 7.59 -6.97 -8.36
C THR A 215 6.61 -6.75 -9.50
N ALA A 216 6.07 -5.54 -9.63
CA ALA A 216 5.10 -5.23 -10.69
C ALA A 216 5.69 -5.26 -12.09
N GLU A 217 6.93 -4.81 -12.25
CA GLU A 217 7.60 -4.73 -13.55
C GLU A 217 8.24 -6.06 -13.97
N THR A 218 8.76 -6.81 -12.97
CA THR A 218 9.49 -8.07 -13.24
C THR A 218 8.67 -9.34 -13.01
N ASN A 219 7.47 -9.23 -12.41
CA ASN A 219 6.67 -10.36 -11.91
C ASN A 219 7.42 -11.31 -10.96
N MET A 220 8.43 -10.80 -10.25
CA MET A 220 9.18 -11.55 -9.25
C MET A 220 8.67 -11.22 -7.86
N GLY A 221 8.45 -12.23 -7.03
CA GLY A 221 8.09 -12.00 -5.61
C GLY A 221 9.31 -11.59 -4.78
N ASP A 222 9.06 -10.95 -3.63
CA ASP A 222 10.06 -10.42 -2.68
C ASP A 222 11.21 -11.39 -2.39
N VAL A 223 10.87 -12.68 -2.18
CA VAL A 223 11.88 -13.71 -1.86
C VAL A 223 12.86 -13.89 -3.02
N LYS A 224 12.35 -13.94 -4.26
CA LYS A 224 13.20 -14.08 -5.45
C LYS A 224 14.05 -12.85 -5.69
N ILE A 225 13.49 -11.66 -5.45
CA ILE A 225 14.24 -10.38 -5.53
C ILE A 225 15.39 -10.40 -4.53
N MET A 226 15.11 -10.76 -3.26
CA MET A 226 16.14 -10.86 -2.23
C MET A 226 17.23 -11.90 -2.57
N ASP A 227 16.84 -13.06 -3.13
CA ASP A 227 17.81 -14.11 -3.51
C ASP A 227 18.69 -13.66 -4.68
N GLN A 228 18.15 -12.89 -5.61
CA GLN A 228 18.95 -12.32 -6.70
C GLN A 228 19.87 -11.20 -6.20
N LEU A 229 19.38 -10.30 -5.33
CA LEU A 229 20.20 -9.26 -4.73
C LEU A 229 21.38 -9.83 -3.91
N ARG A 230 21.21 -11.00 -3.29
CA ARG A 230 22.30 -11.71 -2.58
C ARG A 230 23.40 -12.26 -3.48
N LYS A 231 23.15 -12.38 -4.79
CA LYS A 231 24.17 -12.81 -5.76
C LYS A 231 25.14 -11.68 -6.13
N PHE A 232 24.78 -10.44 -5.85
CA PHE A 232 25.70 -9.32 -6.01
C PHE A 232 26.91 -9.46 -5.08
N PRO A 233 28.04 -8.84 -5.39
CA PRO A 233 29.23 -8.87 -4.52
C PRO A 233 28.87 -8.48 -3.09
N LYS A 234 29.44 -9.18 -2.10
CA LYS A 234 29.16 -8.90 -0.69
C LYS A 234 29.51 -7.44 -0.34
N GLY A 235 28.54 -6.72 0.24
CA GLY A 235 28.68 -5.33 0.65
C GLY A 235 28.39 -4.30 -0.45
N ASP A 236 28.01 -4.72 -1.65
CA ASP A 236 27.64 -3.79 -2.73
C ASP A 236 26.18 -3.38 -2.66
N VAL A 237 25.30 -4.31 -2.32
CA VAL A 237 23.85 -4.04 -2.26
C VAL A 237 23.34 -4.11 -0.82
N GLU A 238 22.71 -3.03 -0.40
CA GLU A 238 22.03 -2.91 0.88
C GLU A 238 20.53 -2.72 0.66
N VAL A 239 19.72 -3.26 1.58
CA VAL A 239 18.25 -3.06 1.58
C VAL A 239 17.90 -2.08 2.68
N ILE A 240 17.35 -0.94 2.27
CA ILE A 240 16.93 0.14 3.16
C ILE A 240 15.42 0.04 3.36
N TYR A 241 14.99 0.25 4.60
CA TYR A 241 13.59 0.29 5.02
C TYR A 241 13.19 1.75 5.29
N ARG A 242 12.19 2.24 4.56
CA ARG A 242 11.72 3.63 4.68
C ARG A 242 10.20 3.73 4.67
#